data_1012463773781f1029a76172bf2ff888
#
_entry.id   1012463773781f1029a76172bf2ff888
#
_cell.length_a   1.000
_cell.length_b   1.000
_cell.length_c   1.000
_cell.angle_alpha   90.00
_cell.angle_beta   90.00
_cell.angle_gamma   90.00
#
_symmetry.space_group_name_H-M   'P 1'
#
loop_
_entity.id
_entity.type
_entity.pdbx_description
1 polymer ?
#
loop_
_entity_poly.entity_id
_entity_poly.type
_entity_poly.pdbx_seq_one_letter_code
_entity_poly.pdbx_strand_id
1 'polypeptide(L)'
;IDIIGRIDYESNDKIGEAKTKPPTIKKKRGKDEYYMASTQLPTDPDPMHVSQLAFYYHCTKRKPFLFYVNENEYIIFDDTHDTLRSDYLEYQYELLTQRLKAWEQLIIFCKGDIQKLSSFAEPPELNHPFYYRDLIDEQKQQIKQLWGLDA
;
A
#
# COMPACT_ATOMS: atom_id res chain seq x y z
N ILE A 1 2.03 17.37 -8.46
CA ILE A 1 2.48 16.62 -7.26
C ILE A 1 3.59 15.67 -7.69
N ASP A 2 4.75 15.78 -7.07
CA ASP A 2 5.86 14.85 -7.30
C ASP A 2 5.64 13.57 -6.50
N ILE A 3 5.78 12.42 -7.17
CA ILE A 3 5.70 11.12 -6.53
C ILE A 3 7.12 10.59 -6.39
N ILE A 4 7.48 10.22 -5.17
CA ILE A 4 8.79 9.66 -4.85
C ILE A 4 8.61 8.24 -4.35
N GLY A 5 9.39 7.31 -4.88
CA GLY A 5 9.43 5.91 -4.46
C GLY A 5 10.87 5.43 -4.29
N ARG A 6 11.06 4.40 -3.46
CA ARG A 6 12.33 3.72 -3.28
C ARG A 6 12.16 2.25 -3.64
N ILE A 7 12.96 1.79 -4.60
CA ILE A 7 13.00 0.39 -5.03
C ILE A 7 13.83 -0.41 -4.02
N ASP A 8 13.32 -1.56 -3.55
CA ASP A 8 14.04 -2.43 -2.61
C ASP A 8 15.19 -3.19 -3.28
N TYR A 9 14.99 -3.59 -4.53
CA TYR A 9 16.01 -4.28 -5.32
C TYR A 9 16.07 -3.71 -6.73
N GLU A 10 17.30 -3.42 -7.19
CA GLU A 10 17.58 -2.89 -8.52
C GLU A 10 18.84 -3.53 -9.09
N SER A 11 18.76 -4.00 -10.34
CA SER A 11 19.89 -4.42 -11.16
C SER A 11 19.81 -3.80 -12.55
N ASN A 12 20.73 -4.16 -13.44
CA ASN A 12 20.73 -3.63 -14.81
C ASN A 12 19.46 -3.99 -15.60
N ASP A 13 18.84 -5.15 -15.32
CA ASP A 13 17.72 -5.71 -16.08
C ASP A 13 16.46 -5.95 -15.24
N LYS A 14 16.54 -5.89 -13.90
CA LYS A 14 15.43 -6.22 -12.98
C LYS A 14 15.22 -5.17 -11.92
N ILE A 15 13.97 -5.05 -11.51
CA ILE A 15 13.53 -4.32 -10.33
C ILE A 15 12.66 -5.22 -9.46
N GLY A 16 12.71 -5.04 -8.16
CA GLY A 16 11.93 -5.87 -7.25
C GLY A 16 11.52 -5.16 -5.99
N GLU A 17 10.47 -5.69 -5.39
CA GLU A 17 9.92 -5.28 -4.11
C GLU A 17 9.90 -6.48 -3.17
N ALA A 18 10.45 -6.33 -1.97
CA ALA A 18 10.52 -7.37 -0.95
C ALA A 18 9.48 -7.14 0.16
N LYS A 19 8.70 -8.15 0.46
CA LYS A 19 7.64 -8.10 1.49
C LYS A 19 7.84 -9.20 2.51
N THR A 20 8.15 -8.81 3.72
CA THR A 20 8.25 -9.75 4.85
C THR A 20 6.86 -9.99 5.45
N LYS A 21 6.60 -11.24 5.81
CA LYS A 21 5.39 -11.69 6.52
C LYS A 21 5.82 -12.24 7.88
N PRO A 22 6.03 -11.37 8.88
CA PRO A 22 6.49 -11.83 10.20
C PRO A 22 5.42 -12.71 10.86
N PRO A 23 5.83 -13.64 11.76
CA PRO A 23 4.91 -14.45 12.51
C PRO A 23 4.02 -13.58 13.41
N THR A 24 2.80 -14.06 13.66
CA THR A 24 1.84 -13.40 14.53
C THR A 24 1.72 -14.11 15.86
N ILE A 25 1.55 -13.33 16.94
CA ILE A 25 1.26 -13.91 18.26
C ILE A 25 -0.22 -14.26 18.32
N LYS A 26 -0.52 -15.54 18.54
CA LYS A 26 -1.92 -16.04 18.71
C LYS A 26 -2.11 -16.59 20.11
N LYS A 27 -3.30 -16.37 20.69
CA LYS A 27 -3.71 -16.96 21.96
C LYS A 27 -4.29 -18.35 21.72
N LYS A 28 -3.86 -19.34 22.50
CA LYS A 28 -4.46 -20.69 22.47
C LYS A 28 -5.90 -20.63 22.97
N ARG A 29 -6.80 -21.29 22.23
CA ARG A 29 -8.23 -21.31 22.58
C ARG A 29 -8.44 -21.95 23.98
N GLY A 30 -9.09 -21.21 24.87
CA GLY A 30 -9.44 -21.70 26.21
C GLY A 30 -8.29 -21.73 27.22
N LYS A 31 -7.12 -21.16 26.89
CA LYS A 31 -5.94 -21.07 27.76
C LYS A 31 -5.38 -19.66 27.76
N ASP A 32 -4.68 -19.27 28.81
CA ASP A 32 -3.96 -18.00 28.88
C ASP A 32 -2.51 -18.15 28.42
N GLU A 33 -2.35 -18.88 27.30
CA GLU A 33 -1.07 -19.18 26.67
C GLU A 33 -1.04 -18.59 25.26
N TYR A 34 0.13 -18.06 24.87
CA TYR A 34 0.37 -17.48 23.55
C TYR A 34 1.39 -18.30 22.79
N TYR A 35 1.31 -18.31 21.47
CA TYR A 35 2.28 -18.93 20.59
C TYR A 35 2.52 -18.09 19.34
N MET A 36 3.69 -18.24 18.75
CA MET A 36 4.02 -17.65 17.44
C MET A 36 3.43 -18.53 16.34
N ALA A 37 2.57 -17.94 15.51
CA ALA A 37 2.02 -18.62 14.35
C ALA A 37 2.64 -18.02 13.09
N SER A 38 3.17 -18.88 12.23
CA SER A 38 3.66 -18.47 10.91
C SER A 38 2.53 -17.81 10.10
N THR A 39 2.86 -16.74 9.40
CA THR A 39 1.95 -16.08 8.48
C THR A 39 2.11 -16.73 7.11
N GLN A 40 1.00 -17.18 6.52
CA GLN A 40 1.03 -17.76 5.17
C GLN A 40 1.47 -16.74 4.14
N LEU A 41 2.27 -17.19 3.17
CA LEU A 41 2.59 -16.41 1.99
C LEU A 41 1.37 -16.31 1.07
N PRO A 42 1.23 -15.22 0.31
CA PRO A 42 0.12 -15.07 -0.63
C PRO A 42 0.27 -16.04 -1.81
N THR A 43 -0.86 -16.51 -2.33
CA THR A 43 -0.91 -17.33 -3.54
C THR A 43 -0.81 -16.48 -4.81
N ASP A 44 -1.11 -15.20 -4.69
CA ASP A 44 -1.08 -14.22 -5.77
C ASP A 44 -0.48 -12.91 -5.29
N PRO A 45 0.09 -12.08 -6.18
CA PRO A 45 0.55 -10.75 -5.86
C PRO A 45 -0.54 -9.86 -5.25
N ASP A 46 -0.23 -9.22 -4.12
CA ASP A 46 -1.12 -8.25 -3.52
C ASP A 46 -1.31 -7.03 -4.46
N PRO A 47 -2.55 -6.59 -4.77
CA PRO A 47 -2.81 -5.49 -5.67
C PRO A 47 -2.11 -4.18 -5.28
N MET A 48 -1.92 -3.90 -3.98
CA MET A 48 -1.18 -2.73 -3.53
C MET A 48 0.30 -2.80 -3.91
N HIS A 49 0.91 -3.97 -3.77
CA HIS A 49 2.30 -4.18 -4.15
C HIS A 49 2.49 -4.16 -5.67
N VAL A 50 1.50 -4.67 -6.42
CA VAL A 50 1.47 -4.56 -7.88
C VAL A 50 1.40 -3.09 -8.32
N SER A 51 0.56 -2.28 -7.68
CA SER A 51 0.45 -0.84 -7.97
C SER A 51 1.76 -0.09 -7.67
N GLN A 52 2.45 -0.43 -6.59
CA GLN A 52 3.77 0.11 -6.26
C GLN A 52 4.80 -0.26 -7.34
N LEU A 53 4.82 -1.53 -7.73
CA LEU A 53 5.74 -2.04 -8.73
C LEU A 53 5.44 -1.48 -10.13
N ALA A 54 4.18 -1.19 -10.45
CA ALA A 54 3.77 -0.55 -11.69
C ALA A 54 4.40 0.84 -11.85
N PHE A 55 4.45 1.62 -10.77
CA PHE A 55 5.15 2.91 -10.76
C PHE A 55 6.64 2.75 -11.05
N TYR A 56 7.31 1.80 -10.39
CA TYR A 56 8.74 1.54 -10.61
C TYR A 56 9.02 1.01 -12.01
N TYR A 57 8.16 0.10 -12.50
CA TYR A 57 8.26 -0.42 -13.85
C TYR A 57 8.12 0.68 -14.90
N HIS A 58 7.14 1.57 -14.74
CA HIS A 58 6.95 2.68 -15.67
C HIS A 58 8.20 3.56 -15.79
N CYS A 59 8.85 3.86 -14.66
CA CYS A 59 10.03 4.69 -14.60
C CYS A 59 11.29 4.02 -15.18
N THR A 60 11.42 2.70 -15.05
CA THR A 60 12.67 1.98 -15.36
C THR A 60 12.58 1.07 -16.57
N LYS A 61 11.39 0.57 -16.91
CA LYS A 61 11.13 -0.45 -17.94
C LYS A 61 11.91 -1.76 -17.75
N ARG A 62 12.36 -2.03 -16.53
CA ARG A 62 13.09 -3.25 -16.18
C ARG A 62 12.14 -4.35 -15.75
N LYS A 63 12.56 -5.62 -15.91
CA LYS A 63 11.74 -6.79 -15.54
C LYS A 63 11.38 -6.77 -14.06
N PRO A 64 10.08 -6.79 -13.74
CA PRO A 64 9.63 -6.70 -12.36
C PRO A 64 9.64 -8.05 -11.67
N PHE A 65 9.80 -8.05 -10.33
CA PHE A 65 9.45 -9.18 -9.48
C PHE A 65 8.97 -8.74 -8.10
N LEU A 66 8.12 -9.57 -7.48
CA LEU A 66 7.71 -9.44 -6.08
C LEU A 66 8.24 -10.63 -5.30
N PHE A 67 8.90 -10.36 -4.20
CA PHE A 67 9.46 -11.37 -3.31
C PHE A 67 8.72 -11.32 -1.97
N TYR A 68 8.04 -12.39 -1.60
CA TYR A 68 7.42 -12.56 -0.30
C TYR A 68 8.18 -13.60 0.51
N VAL A 69 8.43 -13.31 1.78
CA VAL A 69 9.17 -14.19 2.68
C VAL A 69 8.58 -14.20 4.08
N ASN A 70 8.52 -15.38 4.68
CA ASN A 70 8.29 -15.58 6.10
C ASN A 70 9.49 -16.33 6.72
N GLU A 71 9.39 -16.77 7.96
CA GLU A 71 10.47 -17.48 8.65
C GLU A 71 10.77 -18.88 8.11
N ASN A 72 9.89 -19.48 7.31
CA ASN A 72 10.00 -20.85 6.85
C ASN A 72 10.23 -20.97 5.34
N GLU A 73 9.69 -20.02 4.56
CA GLU A 73 9.61 -20.15 3.11
C GLU A 73 9.58 -18.79 2.41
N TYR A 74 9.72 -18.82 1.11
CA TYR A 74 9.58 -17.64 0.26
C TYR A 74 8.85 -17.99 -1.04
N ILE A 75 8.28 -16.98 -1.67
CA ILE A 75 7.71 -17.07 -3.01
C ILE A 75 8.13 -15.85 -3.82
N ILE A 76 8.39 -16.07 -5.12
CA ILE A 76 8.70 -15.00 -6.08
C ILE A 76 7.67 -15.05 -7.20
N PHE A 77 7.09 -13.90 -7.48
CA PHE A 77 6.29 -13.65 -8.68
C PHE A 77 7.10 -12.75 -9.61
N ASP A 78 7.21 -13.08 -10.87
CA ASP A 78 7.96 -12.34 -11.87
C ASP A 78 7.09 -11.94 -13.07
N ASP A 79 7.73 -11.47 -14.15
CA ASP A 79 7.07 -11.01 -15.38
C ASP A 79 6.31 -12.11 -16.16
N THR A 80 6.36 -13.37 -15.71
CA THR A 80 5.53 -14.45 -16.24
C THR A 80 4.14 -14.51 -15.61
N HIS A 81 3.95 -13.86 -14.44
CA HIS A 81 2.66 -13.75 -13.78
C HIS A 81 1.79 -12.68 -14.45
N ASP A 82 0.51 -12.96 -14.70
CA ASP A 82 -0.41 -12.08 -15.44
C ASP A 82 -0.46 -10.64 -14.90
N THR A 83 -0.43 -10.47 -13.57
CA THR A 83 -0.47 -9.14 -12.94
C THR A 83 0.87 -8.40 -12.94
N LEU A 84 1.96 -9.06 -13.34
CA LEU A 84 3.30 -8.46 -13.44
C LEU A 84 3.77 -8.32 -14.90
N ARG A 85 2.93 -8.65 -15.86
CA ARG A 85 3.21 -8.41 -17.26
C ARG A 85 3.27 -6.91 -17.56
N SER A 86 4.09 -6.56 -18.52
CA SER A 86 4.34 -5.16 -18.90
C SER A 86 3.08 -4.37 -19.25
N ASP A 87 2.15 -4.99 -20.00
CA ASP A 87 0.88 -4.38 -20.40
C ASP A 87 -0.03 -4.10 -19.20
N TYR A 88 -0.10 -5.05 -18.25
CA TYR A 88 -0.88 -4.88 -17.03
C TYR A 88 -0.28 -3.82 -16.10
N LEU A 89 1.05 -3.79 -15.94
CA LEU A 89 1.71 -2.78 -15.10
C LEU A 89 1.56 -1.37 -15.67
N GLU A 90 1.66 -1.18 -16.99
CA GLU A 90 1.37 0.12 -17.62
C GLU A 90 -0.08 0.55 -17.39
N TYR A 91 -1.03 -0.36 -17.53
CA TYR A 91 -2.43 -0.08 -17.23
C TYR A 91 -2.64 0.33 -15.77
N GLN A 92 -2.01 -0.38 -14.81
CA GLN A 92 -2.07 -0.02 -13.38
C GLN A 92 -1.45 1.37 -13.11
N TYR A 93 -0.35 1.69 -13.79
CA TYR A 93 0.27 3.02 -13.70
C TYR A 93 -0.65 4.12 -14.24
N GLU A 94 -1.32 3.89 -15.36
CA GLU A 94 -2.30 4.83 -15.91
C GLU A 94 -3.46 5.08 -14.94
N LEU A 95 -4.01 4.02 -14.34
CA LEU A 95 -5.07 4.14 -13.33
C LEU A 95 -4.60 4.93 -12.10
N LEU A 96 -3.39 4.65 -11.60
CA LEU A 96 -2.79 5.39 -10.49
C LEU A 96 -2.66 6.89 -10.85
N THR A 97 -2.14 7.18 -12.02
CA THR A 97 -1.95 8.55 -12.50
C THR A 97 -3.28 9.30 -12.63
N GLN A 98 -4.33 8.65 -13.14
CA GLN A 98 -5.67 9.24 -13.25
C GLN A 98 -6.24 9.56 -11.86
N ARG A 99 -6.11 8.66 -10.89
CA ARG A 99 -6.55 8.89 -9.51
C ARG A 99 -5.82 10.08 -8.87
N LEU A 100 -4.51 10.15 -9.03
CA LEU A 100 -3.71 11.26 -8.51
C LEU A 100 -4.07 12.60 -9.14
N LYS A 101 -4.28 12.65 -10.46
CA LYS A 101 -4.77 13.85 -11.14
C LYS A 101 -6.15 14.29 -10.65
N ALA A 102 -7.06 13.35 -10.41
CA ALA A 102 -8.37 13.66 -9.85
C ALA A 102 -8.27 14.28 -8.45
N TRP A 103 -7.42 13.73 -7.57
CA TRP A 103 -7.14 14.32 -6.27
C TRP A 103 -6.49 15.70 -6.35
N GLU A 104 -5.52 15.89 -7.23
CA GLU A 104 -4.88 17.19 -7.45
C GLU A 104 -5.90 18.25 -7.89
N GLN A 105 -6.77 17.91 -8.84
CA GLN A 105 -7.85 18.81 -9.29
C GLN A 105 -8.83 19.13 -8.17
N LEU A 106 -9.17 18.16 -7.32
CA LEU A 106 -10.03 18.37 -6.17
C LEU A 106 -9.40 19.32 -5.15
N ILE A 107 -8.12 19.16 -4.84
CA ILE A 107 -7.35 20.06 -3.96
C ILE A 107 -7.35 21.49 -4.51
N ILE A 108 -7.09 21.65 -5.82
CA ILE A 108 -7.11 22.95 -6.49
C ILE A 108 -8.51 23.57 -6.44
N PHE A 109 -9.56 22.80 -6.70
CA PHE A 109 -10.95 23.24 -6.62
C PHE A 109 -11.35 23.72 -5.24
N CYS A 110 -10.87 23.04 -4.20
CA CYS A 110 -11.09 23.41 -2.80
C CYS A 110 -10.25 24.62 -2.36
N LYS A 111 -9.26 25.05 -3.14
CA LYS A 111 -8.36 26.19 -2.82
C LYS A 111 -7.66 26.05 -1.45
N GLY A 112 -7.35 24.83 -1.03
CA GLY A 112 -6.74 24.56 0.27
C GLY A 112 -7.71 24.58 1.46
N ASP A 113 -9.01 24.77 1.23
CA ASP A 113 -10.05 24.65 2.26
C ASP A 113 -10.27 23.19 2.62
N ILE A 114 -9.77 22.80 3.80
CA ILE A 114 -9.80 21.42 4.29
C ILE A 114 -11.24 20.97 4.60
N GLN A 115 -12.09 21.87 5.11
CA GLN A 115 -13.50 21.53 5.40
C GLN A 115 -14.26 21.23 4.12
N LYS A 116 -14.03 22.03 3.08
CA LYS A 116 -14.59 21.79 1.77
C LYS A 116 -14.04 20.51 1.15
N LEU A 117 -12.74 20.24 1.27
CA LEU A 117 -12.12 19.00 0.78
C LEU A 117 -12.72 17.76 1.47
N SER A 118 -12.88 17.79 2.80
CA SER A 118 -13.46 16.68 3.57
C SER A 118 -14.90 16.35 3.18
N SER A 119 -15.67 17.32 2.67
CA SER A 119 -17.04 17.07 2.21
C SER A 119 -17.11 16.22 0.92
N PHE A 120 -16.01 16.10 0.18
CA PHE A 120 -15.90 15.29 -1.04
C PHE A 120 -15.14 13.98 -0.83
N ALA A 121 -14.36 13.88 0.25
CA ALA A 121 -13.56 12.71 0.57
C ALA A 121 -14.31 11.76 1.50
N GLU A 122 -14.05 10.47 1.38
CA GLU A 122 -14.51 9.50 2.37
C GLU A 122 -13.78 9.72 3.71
N PRO A 123 -14.47 9.54 4.85
CA PRO A 123 -13.82 9.64 6.15
C PRO A 123 -12.72 8.57 6.28
N PRO A 124 -11.56 8.94 6.86
CA PRO A 124 -10.44 8.01 6.98
C PRO A 124 -10.71 6.93 8.04
N GLU A 125 -10.29 5.71 7.77
CA GLU A 125 -10.21 4.63 8.75
C GLU A 125 -9.06 4.88 9.75
N LEU A 126 -9.26 5.70 10.77
CA LEU A 126 -8.21 6.09 11.73
C LEU A 126 -7.55 4.93 12.49
N ASN A 127 -8.22 3.78 12.53
CA ASN A 127 -7.69 2.54 13.13
C ASN A 127 -6.89 1.70 12.14
N HIS A 128 -6.72 2.16 10.90
CA HIS A 128 -5.94 1.42 9.91
C HIS A 128 -4.48 1.26 10.40
N PRO A 129 -3.96 0.02 10.53
CA PRO A 129 -2.71 -0.26 11.24
C PRO A 129 -1.46 0.28 10.54
N PHE A 130 -1.58 0.72 9.29
CA PHE A 130 -0.47 1.22 8.49
C PHE A 130 -0.50 2.73 8.29
N TYR A 131 -1.63 3.30 7.84
CA TYR A 131 -1.66 4.71 7.41
C TYR A 131 -1.70 5.73 8.56
N TYR A 132 -2.29 5.37 9.71
CA TYR A 132 -2.54 6.33 10.79
C TYR A 132 -1.90 5.92 12.13
N ARG A 133 -1.05 4.90 12.14
CA ARG A 133 -0.40 4.38 13.36
C ARG A 133 0.48 5.41 14.05
N ASP A 134 1.13 6.27 13.26
CA ASP A 134 2.11 7.24 13.76
C ASP A 134 1.47 8.60 14.11
N LEU A 135 0.15 8.75 13.95
CA LEU A 135 -0.57 9.94 14.40
C LEU A 135 -0.74 9.93 15.92
N ILE A 136 -0.41 11.07 16.54
CA ILE A 136 -0.72 11.30 17.95
C ILE A 136 -2.22 11.49 18.15
N ASP A 137 -2.70 11.28 19.39
CA ASP A 137 -4.14 11.34 19.70
C ASP A 137 -4.78 12.69 19.36
N GLU A 138 -4.05 13.78 19.55
CA GLU A 138 -4.50 15.13 19.19
C GLU A 138 -4.78 15.26 17.69
N GLN A 139 -3.90 14.72 16.84
CA GLN A 139 -4.10 14.72 15.39
C GLN A 139 -5.29 13.84 14.98
N LYS A 140 -5.48 12.69 15.62
CA LYS A 140 -6.65 11.84 15.40
C LYS A 140 -7.94 12.53 15.78
N GLN A 141 -7.95 13.28 16.90
CA GLN A 141 -9.10 14.08 17.30
C GLN A 141 -9.42 15.19 16.31
N GLN A 142 -8.42 15.93 15.81
CA GLN A 142 -8.62 16.94 14.79
C GLN A 142 -9.25 16.36 13.52
N ILE A 143 -8.79 15.17 13.09
CA ILE A 143 -9.36 14.48 11.94
C ILE A 143 -10.81 14.08 12.22
N LYS A 144 -11.13 13.51 13.38
CA LYS A 144 -12.51 13.17 13.75
C LYS A 144 -13.45 14.38 13.72
N GLN A 145 -13.03 15.50 14.30
CA GLN A 145 -13.77 16.75 14.26
C GLN A 145 -14.04 17.23 12.84
N LEU A 146 -13.02 17.15 11.96
CA LEU A 146 -13.13 17.56 10.57
C LEU A 146 -14.23 16.79 9.81
N TRP A 147 -14.40 15.50 10.13
CA TRP A 147 -15.41 14.61 9.52
C TRP A 147 -16.67 14.44 10.36
N GLY A 148 -16.80 15.13 11.49
CA GLY A 148 -17.96 14.99 12.36
C GLY A 148 -18.12 13.59 13.00
N LEU A 149 -17.00 12.92 13.28
CA LEU A 149 -16.95 11.56 13.82
C LEU A 149 -16.87 11.52 15.37
N ASP A 150 -17.05 12.65 16.03
CA ASP A 150 -16.95 12.78 17.50
C ASP A 150 -18.28 12.50 18.23
N ALA A 151 -19.26 11.88 17.58
CA ALA A 151 -20.57 11.60 18.17
C ALA A 151 -20.60 10.24 18.87
#